data_a468c767c183ff581a6fcaacc3c1f9de
#
_entry.id   a468c767c183ff581a6fcaacc3c1f9de
#
_cell.length_a   1.000
_cell.length_b   1.000
_cell.length_c   1.000
_cell.angle_alpha   90.00
_cell.angle_beta   90.00
_cell.angle_gamma   90.00
#
_symmetry.space_group_name_H-M   'P 1'
#
loop_
_entity.id
_entity.type
_entity.pdbx_description
1 polymer ?
#
loop_
_entity_poly.entity_id
_entity_poly.type
_entity_poly.pdbx_seq_one_letter_code
_entity_poly.pdbx_strand_id
1 'polypeptide(L)'
;MSQATLRVLGIDPGLTRCGIGVIEGLPGSPLKLISVGVIKTPSDNPLEQRLLQLEEEITVWVSKYQPDRIAVERVFSQHNVRTVMGTGQAAGIALLVAARA
;
A
#
# COMPACT_ATOMS: atom_id res chain seq x y z
N MET A 1 -23.15 -23.08 5.98
CA MET A 1 -22.72 -21.68 6.00
C MET A 1 -21.68 -21.44 4.92
N SER A 2 -21.90 -20.46 4.11
CA SER A 2 -20.87 -20.09 3.13
C SER A 2 -19.79 -19.27 3.82
N GLN A 3 -18.54 -19.52 3.47
CA GLN A 3 -17.44 -18.69 3.92
C GLN A 3 -17.46 -17.36 3.18
N ALA A 4 -17.26 -16.28 3.93
CA ALA A 4 -17.09 -14.97 3.31
C ALA A 4 -15.72 -14.90 2.64
N THR A 5 -15.67 -14.23 1.49
CA THR A 5 -14.40 -13.93 0.84
C THR A 5 -13.61 -12.94 1.68
N LEU A 6 -12.28 -13.03 1.60
CA LEU A 6 -11.39 -12.06 2.20
C LEU A 6 -10.97 -11.04 1.14
N ARG A 7 -11.03 -9.78 1.49
CA ARG A 7 -10.54 -8.69 0.66
C ARG A 7 -9.23 -8.18 1.25
N VAL A 8 -8.18 -8.19 0.44
CA VAL A 8 -6.84 -7.78 0.88
C VAL A 8 -6.37 -6.62 0.03
N LEU A 9 -5.94 -5.55 0.70
CA LEU A 9 -5.27 -4.43 0.06
C LEU A 9 -3.77 -4.60 0.26
N GLY A 10 -3.03 -4.70 -0.86
CA GLY A 10 -1.60 -4.87 -0.85
C GLY A 10 -0.87 -3.59 -1.24
N ILE A 11 0.20 -3.29 -0.55
CA ILE A 11 1.01 -2.09 -0.79
C ILE A 11 2.45 -2.50 -1.03
N ASP A 12 2.98 -2.07 -2.18
CA ASP A 12 4.39 -2.16 -2.54
C ASP A 12 5.00 -0.77 -2.31
N PRO A 13 5.65 -0.55 -1.15
CA PRO A 13 6.05 0.80 -0.77
C PRO A 13 7.10 1.40 -1.70
N GLY A 14 6.90 2.64 -2.06
CA GLY A 14 7.84 3.45 -2.80
C GLY A 14 7.47 4.90 -2.63
N LEU A 15 8.46 5.77 -2.49
CA LEU A 15 8.18 7.18 -2.24
C LEU A 15 7.72 7.90 -3.53
N THR A 16 8.38 7.62 -4.65
CA THR A 16 8.00 8.21 -5.94
C THR A 16 6.85 7.46 -6.58
N ARG A 17 6.87 6.14 -6.47
CA ARG A 17 5.85 5.25 -7.02
C ARG A 17 5.52 4.19 -5.97
N CYS A 18 4.32 4.26 -5.43
CA CYS A 18 3.84 3.28 -4.45
C CYS A 18 2.78 2.42 -5.13
N GLY A 19 3.07 1.14 -5.32
CA GLY A 19 2.13 0.20 -5.91
C GLY A 19 1.03 -0.15 -4.91
N ILE A 20 -0.21 -0.24 -5.39
CA ILE A 20 -1.34 -0.57 -4.53
C ILE A 20 -2.35 -1.40 -5.31
N GLY A 21 -2.92 -2.40 -4.67
CA GLY A 21 -3.89 -3.27 -5.31
C GLY A 21 -4.82 -3.91 -4.31
N VAL A 22 -5.97 -4.33 -4.81
CA VAL A 22 -6.99 -4.99 -3.99
C VAL A 22 -7.37 -6.29 -4.67
N ILE A 23 -7.27 -7.38 -3.91
CA ILE A 23 -7.71 -8.70 -4.36
C ILE A 23 -8.76 -9.25 -3.41
N GLU A 24 -9.52 -10.22 -3.89
CA GLU A 24 -10.58 -10.85 -3.09
C GLU A 24 -10.64 -12.33 -3.42
N GLY A 25 -10.85 -13.16 -2.42
CA GLY A 25 -11.00 -14.58 -2.63
C GLY A 25 -11.00 -15.36 -1.33
N LEU A 26 -11.01 -16.67 -1.48
CA LEU A 26 -10.89 -17.63 -0.37
C LEU A 26 -9.55 -18.34 -0.50
N PRO A 27 -8.93 -18.74 0.63
CA PRO A 27 -7.72 -19.56 0.58
C PRO A 27 -7.95 -20.82 -0.27
N GLY A 28 -7.03 -21.09 -1.19
CA GLY A 28 -7.11 -22.26 -2.06
C GLY A 28 -8.00 -22.08 -3.28
N SER A 29 -8.67 -20.96 -3.43
CA SER A 29 -9.52 -20.65 -4.60
C SER A 29 -8.86 -19.59 -5.47
N PRO A 30 -9.24 -19.48 -6.76
CA PRO A 30 -8.74 -18.42 -7.62
C PRO A 30 -9.04 -17.05 -7.03
N LEU A 31 -8.08 -16.15 -7.10
CA LEU A 31 -8.22 -14.79 -6.61
C LEU A 31 -8.78 -13.89 -7.69
N LYS A 32 -9.61 -12.95 -7.28
CA LYS A 32 -10.19 -11.94 -8.16
C LYS A 32 -9.47 -10.62 -7.93
N LEU A 33 -8.95 -10.01 -8.99
CA LEU A 33 -8.39 -8.67 -8.93
C LEU A 33 -9.53 -7.66 -8.93
N ILE A 34 -9.62 -6.87 -7.86
CA ILE A 34 -10.65 -5.84 -7.74
C ILE A 34 -10.17 -4.53 -8.34
N SER A 35 -8.95 -4.12 -8.00
CA SER A 35 -8.38 -2.86 -8.49
C SER A 35 -6.87 -2.86 -8.33
N VAL A 36 -6.19 -2.10 -9.17
CA VAL A 36 -4.73 -1.92 -9.08
C VAL A 36 -4.39 -0.50 -9.52
N GLY A 37 -3.38 0.06 -8.90
CA GLY A 37 -2.94 1.41 -9.23
C GLY A 37 -1.56 1.71 -8.71
N VAL A 38 -1.13 2.93 -8.96
CA VAL A 38 0.14 3.45 -8.49
C VAL A 38 -0.11 4.85 -7.93
N ILE A 39 0.33 5.07 -6.69
CA ILE A 39 0.34 6.41 -6.10
C ILE A 39 1.68 7.03 -6.41
N LYS A 40 1.66 8.19 -7.07
CA LYS A 40 2.88 8.91 -7.45
C LYS A 40 2.97 10.21 -6.66
N THR A 41 4.15 10.46 -6.09
CA THR A 41 4.42 11.76 -5.48
C THR A 41 5.54 12.47 -6.25
N PRO A 42 5.38 13.77 -6.54
CA PRO A 42 6.40 14.49 -7.31
C PRO A 42 7.73 14.53 -6.57
N SER A 43 8.82 14.18 -7.26
CA SER A 43 10.15 14.12 -6.64
C SER A 43 10.68 15.49 -6.22
N ASP A 44 10.15 16.57 -6.78
CA ASP A 44 10.54 17.93 -6.45
C ASP A 44 9.74 18.57 -5.31
N ASN A 45 8.73 17.86 -4.80
CA ASN A 45 7.99 18.31 -3.61
C ASN A 45 8.80 18.01 -2.35
N PRO A 46 8.66 18.82 -1.29
CA PRO A 46 9.28 18.52 0.00
C PRO A 46 8.84 17.15 0.51
N LEU A 47 9.77 16.45 1.17
CA LEU A 47 9.54 15.09 1.66
C LEU A 47 8.29 15.00 2.53
N GLU A 48 8.10 15.93 3.46
CA GLU A 48 6.96 15.90 4.36
C GLU A 48 5.62 16.01 3.61
N GLN A 49 5.59 16.75 2.49
CA GLN A 49 4.39 16.86 1.67
C GLN A 49 4.14 15.58 0.87
N ARG A 50 5.20 14.94 0.42
CA ARG A 50 5.10 13.67 -0.28
C ARG A 50 4.55 12.58 0.64
N LEU A 51 5.02 12.54 1.88
CA LEU A 51 4.54 11.57 2.87
C LEU A 51 3.07 11.83 3.23
N LEU A 52 2.69 13.10 3.36
CA LEU A 52 1.29 13.46 3.61
C LEU A 52 0.39 13.04 2.46
N GLN A 53 0.80 13.28 1.23
CA GLN A 53 0.04 12.86 0.05
C GLN A 53 -0.13 11.33 0.03
N LEU A 54 0.94 10.60 0.34
CA LEU A 54 0.91 9.15 0.37
C LEU A 54 -0.08 8.64 1.41
N GLU A 55 -0.05 9.21 2.62
CA GLU A 55 -1.01 8.86 3.67
C GLU A 55 -2.44 9.10 3.22
N GLU A 56 -2.71 10.27 2.65
CA GLU A 56 -4.05 10.64 2.22
C GLU A 56 -4.58 9.69 1.13
N GLU A 57 -3.75 9.39 0.13
CA GLU A 57 -4.19 8.54 -0.98
C GLU A 57 -4.36 7.09 -0.57
N ILE A 58 -3.48 6.55 0.26
CA ILE A 58 -3.67 5.18 0.79
C ILE A 58 -4.96 5.14 1.62
N THR A 59 -5.22 6.16 2.42
CA THR A 59 -6.44 6.24 3.24
C THR A 59 -7.69 6.23 2.36
N VAL A 60 -7.67 6.92 1.22
CA VAL A 60 -8.77 6.90 0.25
C VAL A 60 -9.01 5.48 -0.27
N TRP A 61 -7.94 4.75 -0.60
CA TRP A 61 -8.05 3.36 -1.06
C TRP A 61 -8.67 2.46 0.02
N VAL A 62 -8.21 2.59 1.26
CA VAL A 62 -8.75 1.82 2.39
C VAL A 62 -10.23 2.13 2.59
N SER A 63 -10.59 3.40 2.56
CA SER A 63 -11.98 3.82 2.73
C SER A 63 -12.88 3.31 1.61
N LYS A 64 -12.39 3.36 0.37
CA LYS A 64 -13.18 2.95 -0.79
C LYS A 64 -13.40 1.44 -0.84
N TYR A 65 -12.38 0.66 -0.56
CA TYR A 65 -12.44 -0.79 -0.74
C TYR A 65 -12.74 -1.58 0.52
N GLN A 66 -12.64 -0.98 1.69
CA GLN A 66 -12.94 -1.61 2.98
C GLN A 66 -12.30 -3.00 3.12
N PRO A 67 -10.96 -3.10 3.01
CA PRO A 67 -10.29 -4.40 3.05
C PRO A 67 -10.40 -5.06 4.42
N ASP A 68 -10.40 -6.39 4.45
CA ASP A 68 -10.34 -7.16 5.68
C ASP A 68 -8.92 -7.23 6.23
N ARG A 69 -7.93 -7.15 5.34
CA ARG A 69 -6.51 -7.18 5.68
C ARG A 69 -5.76 -6.20 4.81
N ILE A 70 -4.68 -5.65 5.36
CA ILE A 70 -3.75 -4.81 4.62
C ILE A 70 -2.39 -5.47 4.70
N ALA A 71 -1.80 -5.75 3.54
CA ALA A 71 -0.47 -6.35 3.44
C ALA A 71 0.51 -5.29 2.94
N VAL A 72 1.58 -5.08 3.67
CA VAL A 72 2.64 -4.15 3.28
C VAL A 72 3.89 -4.98 3.00
N GLU A 73 4.43 -4.86 1.78
CA GLU A 73 5.63 -5.59 1.39
C GLU A 73 6.82 -5.16 2.24
N ARG A 74 7.67 -6.12 2.60
CA ARG A 74 8.90 -5.81 3.35
C ARG A 74 9.89 -5.08 2.48
N VAL A 75 10.57 -4.11 3.09
CA VAL A 75 11.63 -3.37 2.45
C VAL A 75 12.95 -4.09 2.70
N PHE A 76 13.68 -4.38 1.61
CA PHE A 76 15.00 -4.99 1.70
C PHE A 76 16.06 -4.01 1.21
N SER A 77 17.14 -3.91 1.98
CA SER A 77 18.27 -3.07 1.62
C SER A 77 19.22 -3.88 0.73
N GLN A 78 19.16 -3.70 -0.58
CA GLN A 78 20.04 -4.44 -1.49
C GLN A 78 21.00 -3.58 -2.29
N HIS A 79 20.63 -2.37 -2.68
CA HIS A 79 21.42 -1.66 -3.67
C HIS A 79 21.74 -0.22 -3.30
N ASN A 80 20.77 0.63 -3.14
CA ASN A 80 20.97 2.06 -3.05
C ASN A 80 20.37 2.60 -1.75
N VAL A 81 21.21 3.15 -0.88
CA VAL A 81 20.79 3.67 0.42
C VAL A 81 19.72 4.75 0.26
N ARG A 82 19.85 5.62 -0.74
CA ARG A 82 18.85 6.68 -0.98
C ARG A 82 17.49 6.10 -1.32
N THR A 83 17.45 5.12 -2.22
CA THR A 83 16.21 4.45 -2.61
C THR A 83 15.60 3.69 -1.44
N VAL A 84 16.44 2.99 -0.67
CA VAL A 84 16.01 2.24 0.51
C VAL A 84 15.40 3.16 1.56
N MET A 85 16.02 4.33 1.78
CA MET A 85 15.50 5.32 2.73
C MET A 85 14.08 5.77 2.35
N GLY A 86 13.88 6.18 1.09
CA GLY A 86 12.56 6.60 0.61
C GLY A 86 11.54 5.48 0.67
N THR A 87 11.93 4.27 0.30
CA THR A 87 11.05 3.11 0.38
C THR A 87 10.66 2.81 1.82
N GLY A 88 11.61 2.91 2.75
CA GLY A 88 11.36 2.71 4.18
C GLY A 88 10.40 3.74 4.76
N GLN A 89 10.56 5.00 4.34
CA GLN A 89 9.65 6.06 4.77
C GLN A 89 8.23 5.81 4.25
N ALA A 90 8.10 5.42 2.99
CA ALA A 90 6.80 5.08 2.42
C ALA A 90 6.18 3.87 3.12
N ALA A 91 6.98 2.85 3.45
CA ALA A 91 6.51 1.68 4.20
C ALA A 91 5.99 2.07 5.57
N GLY A 92 6.67 3.01 6.25
CA GLY A 92 6.21 3.52 7.54
C GLY A 92 4.84 4.17 7.46
N ILE A 93 4.59 4.96 6.42
CA ILE A 93 3.28 5.56 6.18
C ILE A 93 2.22 4.49 5.92
N ALA A 94 2.54 3.49 5.10
CA ALA A 94 1.61 2.40 4.81
C ALA A 94 1.24 1.63 6.09
N LEU A 95 2.22 1.33 6.93
CA LEU A 95 1.99 0.65 8.21
C LEU A 95 1.13 1.50 9.15
N LEU A 96 1.36 2.80 9.17
CA LEU A 96 0.56 3.72 9.99
C LEU A 96 -0.91 3.71 9.57
N VAL A 97 -1.16 3.81 8.27
CA VAL A 97 -2.53 3.77 7.74
C VAL A 97 -3.18 2.42 8.06
N ALA A 98 -2.44 1.32 7.90
CA ALA A 98 -2.94 0.00 8.24
C ALA A 98 -3.32 -0.11 9.72
N ALA A 99 -2.53 0.46 10.61
CA ALA A 99 -2.82 0.44 12.04
C ALA A 99 -4.06 1.24 12.42
N ARG A 100 -4.37 2.30 11.65
CA ARG A 100 -5.57 3.11 11.88
C ARG A 100 -6.84 2.46 11.33
N ALA A 101 -6.70 1.57 10.41
CA ALA A 101 -7.82 0.95 9.70
C ALA A 101 -8.48 -0.18 10.51
#